data_83d3389794fc6add491d1f25d58e5397
#
_entry.id   83d3389794fc6add491d1f25d58e5397
#
_cell.length_a   1.000
_cell.length_b   1.000
_cell.length_c   1.000
_cell.angle_alpha   90.00
_cell.angle_beta   90.00
_cell.angle_gamma   90.00
#
_symmetry.space_group_name_H-M   'P 1'
#
loop_
_entity.id
_entity.type
_entity.pdbx_description
1 polymer ?
#
loop_
_entity_poly.entity_id
_entity_poly.type
_entity_poly.pdbx_seq_one_letter_code
_entity_poly.pdbx_strand_id
1 'polypeptide(L)'
;MTPEERNNLIAKYAAGYDEVMNALNGFPADSLGAHPIPGKWSAREIVHHLGDSESTSAWRLRKLLVEDNPVIQGYDQDAFASRLRYNERDMAPALEAFRCARESTKQIINLMSDEDWKRAGTHSETEATLGWVLG
;
A
#
# COMPACT_ATOMS: atom_id res chain seq x y z
N MET A 1 -18.29 7.25 -5.74
CA MET A 1 -18.24 5.90 -5.11
C MET A 1 -19.48 5.69 -4.28
N THR A 2 -20.18 4.59 -4.51
CA THR A 2 -21.38 4.22 -3.74
C THR A 2 -21.00 3.72 -2.35
N PRO A 3 -21.94 3.69 -1.38
CA PRO A 3 -21.68 3.08 -0.08
C PRO A 3 -21.25 1.60 -0.16
N GLU A 4 -21.81 0.86 -1.11
CA GLU A 4 -21.42 -0.54 -1.35
C GLU A 4 -19.98 -0.65 -1.87
N GLU A 5 -19.61 0.16 -2.85
CA GLU A 5 -18.25 0.21 -3.37
C GLU A 5 -17.25 0.58 -2.27
N ARG A 6 -17.59 1.54 -1.42
CA ARG A 6 -16.80 1.95 -0.27
C ARG A 6 -16.60 0.80 0.71
N ASN A 7 -17.67 0.11 1.07
CA ASN A 7 -17.60 -1.01 2.02
C ASN A 7 -16.76 -2.17 1.46
N ASN A 8 -16.90 -2.47 0.16
CA ASN A 8 -16.09 -3.47 -0.51
C ASN A 8 -14.60 -3.10 -0.51
N LEU A 9 -14.29 -1.83 -0.75
CA LEU A 9 -12.91 -1.33 -0.73
C LEU A 9 -12.30 -1.43 0.67
N ILE A 10 -13.04 -1.04 1.71
CA ILE A 10 -12.60 -1.15 3.10
C ILE A 10 -12.35 -2.61 3.48
N ALA A 11 -13.24 -3.52 3.10
CA ALA A 11 -13.09 -4.94 3.38
C ALA A 11 -11.86 -5.53 2.69
N LYS A 12 -11.63 -5.18 1.43
CA LYS A 12 -10.44 -5.59 0.66
C LYS A 12 -9.16 -5.06 1.31
N TYR A 13 -9.15 -3.81 1.70
CA TYR A 13 -8.02 -3.18 2.38
C TYR A 13 -7.72 -3.87 3.71
N ALA A 14 -8.75 -4.17 4.49
CA ALA A 14 -8.61 -4.84 5.79
C ALA A 14 -8.08 -6.27 5.67
N ALA A 15 -8.39 -6.98 4.57
CA ALA A 15 -7.96 -8.36 4.34
C ALA A 15 -6.54 -8.47 3.77
N GLY A 16 -5.94 -7.38 3.33
CA GLY A 16 -4.70 -7.42 2.53
C GLY A 16 -3.51 -8.05 3.22
N TYR A 17 -3.29 -7.80 4.51
CA TYR A 17 -2.19 -8.42 5.24
C TYR A 17 -2.32 -9.94 5.29
N ASP A 18 -3.51 -10.44 5.63
CA ASP A 18 -3.75 -11.89 5.69
C ASP A 18 -3.60 -12.54 4.33
N GLU A 19 -4.01 -11.88 3.26
CA GLU A 19 -3.80 -12.35 1.89
C GLU A 19 -2.31 -12.49 1.56
N VAL A 20 -1.48 -11.52 1.95
CA VAL A 20 -0.03 -11.58 1.76
C VAL A 20 0.57 -12.74 2.55
N MET A 21 0.19 -12.89 3.82
CA MET A 21 0.70 -13.98 4.65
C MET A 21 0.28 -15.35 4.12
N ASN A 22 -0.94 -15.48 3.63
CA ASN A 22 -1.41 -16.72 3.00
C ASN A 22 -0.63 -17.05 1.73
N ALA A 23 -0.32 -16.05 0.91
CA ALA A 23 0.48 -16.23 -0.30
C ALA A 23 1.93 -16.67 0.02
N LEU A 24 2.48 -16.22 1.13
CA LEU A 24 3.83 -16.57 1.58
C LEU A 24 3.88 -17.90 2.32
N ASN A 25 2.75 -18.40 2.80
CA ASN A 25 2.69 -19.65 3.55
C ASN A 25 3.11 -20.83 2.67
N GLY A 26 4.15 -21.55 3.11
CA GLY A 26 4.71 -22.65 2.33
C GLY A 26 5.56 -22.24 1.13
N PHE A 27 5.79 -20.94 0.93
CA PHE A 27 6.66 -20.47 -0.15
C PHE A 27 8.10 -20.90 0.12
N PRO A 28 8.80 -21.57 -0.84
CA PRO A 28 10.16 -22.05 -0.61
C PRO A 28 11.13 -20.91 -0.34
N ALA A 29 11.89 -21.00 0.75
CA ALA A 29 12.85 -19.96 1.14
C ALA A 29 13.86 -19.64 0.03
N ASP A 30 14.33 -20.67 -0.68
CA ASP A 30 15.30 -20.53 -1.76
C ASP A 30 14.73 -19.82 -3.00
N SER A 31 13.39 -19.72 -3.10
CA SER A 31 12.72 -19.11 -4.24
C SER A 31 12.30 -17.66 -3.99
N LEU A 32 12.47 -17.14 -2.77
CA LEU A 32 12.02 -15.78 -2.41
C LEU A 32 12.71 -14.70 -3.25
N GLY A 33 14.00 -14.86 -3.53
CA GLY A 33 14.77 -13.91 -4.34
C GLY A 33 14.85 -14.27 -5.83
N ALA A 34 14.20 -15.34 -6.27
CA ALA A 34 14.27 -15.79 -7.65
C ALA A 34 13.41 -14.92 -8.58
N HIS A 35 13.86 -14.79 -9.83
CA HIS A 35 13.16 -14.08 -10.90
C HIS A 35 12.71 -15.07 -11.97
N PRO A 36 11.67 -15.90 -11.70
CA PRO A 36 11.25 -16.93 -12.65
C PRO A 36 10.64 -16.34 -13.93
N ILE A 37 10.13 -15.11 -13.85
CA ILE A 37 9.58 -14.39 -15.00
C ILE A 37 10.51 -13.21 -15.31
N PRO A 38 11.15 -13.18 -16.50
CA PRO A 38 12.05 -12.09 -16.87
C PRO A 38 11.36 -10.73 -16.80
N GLY A 39 12.05 -9.75 -16.21
CA GLY A 39 11.54 -8.38 -16.08
C GLY A 39 10.50 -8.18 -14.98
N LYS A 40 10.17 -9.21 -14.20
CA LYS A 40 9.24 -9.12 -13.07
C LYS A 40 9.98 -9.22 -11.74
N TRP A 41 9.43 -8.63 -10.71
CA TRP A 41 9.99 -8.65 -9.36
C TRP A 41 9.94 -10.06 -8.75
N SER A 42 10.90 -10.34 -7.87
CA SER A 42 10.85 -11.51 -7.00
C SER A 42 9.80 -11.35 -5.92
N ALA A 43 9.46 -12.45 -5.24
CA ALA A 43 8.56 -12.41 -4.09
C ALA A 43 9.09 -11.47 -2.99
N ARG A 44 10.39 -11.51 -2.71
CA ARG A 44 11.01 -10.62 -1.72
C ARG A 44 10.90 -9.14 -2.11
N GLU A 45 11.13 -8.83 -3.38
CA GLU A 45 10.99 -7.46 -3.88
C GLU A 45 9.54 -6.97 -3.77
N ILE A 46 8.56 -7.82 -4.06
CA ILE A 46 7.13 -7.49 -3.89
C ILE A 46 6.82 -7.18 -2.43
N VAL A 47 7.32 -7.96 -1.49
CA VAL A 47 7.07 -7.73 -0.06
C VAL A 47 7.63 -6.40 0.39
N HIS A 48 8.87 -6.07 0.02
CA HIS A 48 9.45 -4.77 0.36
C HIS A 48 8.70 -3.62 -0.30
N HIS A 49 8.25 -3.81 -1.53
CA HIS A 49 7.39 -2.83 -2.21
C HIS A 49 6.08 -2.62 -1.44
N LEU A 50 5.44 -3.68 -0.97
CA LEU A 50 4.21 -3.56 -0.19
C LEU A 50 4.41 -2.76 1.10
N GLY A 51 5.53 -2.98 1.79
CA GLY A 51 5.87 -2.21 2.99
C GLY A 51 6.03 -0.72 2.70
N ASP A 52 6.81 -0.38 1.69
CA ASP A 52 7.07 1.02 1.32
C ASP A 52 5.82 1.67 0.71
N SER A 53 5.10 0.96 -0.13
CA SER A 53 3.86 1.44 -0.75
C SER A 53 2.80 1.73 0.30
N GLU A 54 2.65 0.86 1.29
CA GLU A 54 1.67 1.06 2.37
C GLU A 54 2.04 2.25 3.24
N SER A 55 3.31 2.43 3.56
CA SER A 55 3.78 3.60 4.33
C SER A 55 3.48 4.90 3.56
N THR A 56 3.71 4.89 2.25
CA THR A 56 3.40 6.02 1.37
C THR A 56 1.88 6.28 1.32
N SER A 57 1.09 5.25 1.14
CA SER A 57 -0.38 5.36 1.08
C SER A 57 -0.97 5.83 2.40
N ALA A 58 -0.44 5.36 3.53
CA ALA A 58 -0.85 5.83 4.85
C ALA A 58 -0.61 7.33 5.01
N TRP A 59 0.52 7.85 4.56
CA TRP A 59 0.83 9.27 4.56
C TRP A 59 -0.12 10.05 3.64
N ARG A 60 -0.35 9.56 2.43
CA ARG A 60 -1.24 10.18 1.44
C ARG A 60 -2.67 10.32 1.96
N LEU A 61 -3.20 9.26 2.57
CA LEU A 61 -4.54 9.28 3.17
C LEU A 61 -4.62 10.37 4.24
N ARG A 62 -3.62 10.48 5.10
CA ARG A 62 -3.58 11.50 6.14
C ARG A 62 -3.53 12.91 5.56
N LYS A 63 -2.73 13.12 4.53
CA LYS A 63 -2.68 14.43 3.83
C LYS A 63 -4.04 14.80 3.25
N LEU A 64 -4.73 13.87 2.61
CA LEU A 64 -6.06 14.11 2.04
C LEU A 64 -7.09 14.50 3.09
N LEU A 65 -6.97 13.96 4.30
CA LEU A 65 -7.91 14.25 5.40
C LEU A 65 -7.61 15.56 6.10
N VAL A 66 -6.38 16.02 6.11
CA VAL A 66 -5.92 17.14 6.95
C VAL A 66 -5.67 18.41 6.15
N GLU A 67 -5.25 18.31 4.90
CA GLU A 67 -4.90 19.45 4.06
C GLU A 67 -5.97 19.71 3.00
N ASP A 68 -6.09 20.96 2.57
CA ASP A 68 -6.99 21.34 1.49
C ASP A 68 -6.28 21.18 0.14
N ASN A 69 -6.83 20.31 -0.72
CA ASN A 69 -6.30 20.00 -2.04
C ASN A 69 -4.77 19.75 -2.04
N PRO A 70 -4.27 18.79 -1.24
CA PRO A 70 -2.83 18.54 -1.18
C PRO A 70 -2.29 18.01 -2.50
N VAL A 71 -1.01 18.29 -2.77
CA VAL A 71 -0.28 17.65 -3.85
C VAL A 71 0.22 16.30 -3.34
N ILE A 72 -0.16 15.23 -4.01
CA ILE A 72 0.28 13.87 -3.71
C ILE A 72 1.43 13.52 -4.65
N GLN A 73 2.62 13.41 -4.09
CA GLN A 73 3.81 13.12 -4.88
C GLN A 73 3.91 11.65 -5.25
N GLY A 74 4.21 11.37 -6.52
CA GLY A 74 4.55 10.02 -6.98
C GLY A 74 6.01 9.67 -6.68
N TYR A 75 6.35 8.40 -6.89
CA TYR A 75 7.73 7.93 -6.77
C TYR A 75 8.01 6.80 -7.76
N ASP A 76 9.29 6.63 -8.09
CA ASP A 76 9.75 5.59 -9.01
C ASP A 76 9.95 4.26 -8.25
N GLN A 77 9.00 3.35 -8.38
CA GLN A 77 8.98 2.06 -7.68
C GLN A 77 10.18 1.18 -8.05
N ASP A 78 10.59 1.19 -9.32
CA ASP A 78 11.72 0.38 -9.78
C ASP A 78 13.05 0.93 -9.24
N ALA A 79 13.19 2.25 -9.17
CA ALA A 79 14.34 2.88 -8.55
C ALA A 79 14.42 2.54 -7.04
N PHE A 80 13.29 2.53 -6.35
CA PHE A 80 13.22 2.11 -4.94
C PHE A 80 13.66 0.66 -4.78
N ALA A 81 13.14 -0.25 -5.60
CA ALA A 81 13.50 -1.67 -5.54
C ALA A 81 15.00 -1.89 -5.75
N SER A 82 15.60 -1.19 -6.70
CA SER A 82 17.01 -1.29 -7.02
C SER A 82 17.90 -0.63 -5.96
N ARG A 83 17.66 0.65 -5.70
CA ARG A 83 18.54 1.45 -4.84
C ARG A 83 18.40 1.12 -3.36
N LEU A 84 17.22 0.68 -2.93
CA LEU A 84 16.99 0.24 -1.55
C LEU A 84 17.23 -1.26 -1.38
N ARG A 85 17.71 -1.93 -2.43
CA ARG A 85 18.20 -3.30 -2.40
C ARG A 85 17.17 -4.28 -1.84
N TYR A 86 15.95 -4.22 -2.38
CA TYR A 86 14.82 -5.01 -1.93
C TYR A 86 15.13 -6.51 -1.91
N ASN A 87 15.84 -7.02 -2.91
CA ASN A 87 16.09 -8.46 -3.03
C ASN A 87 17.19 -8.98 -2.08
N GLU A 88 17.85 -8.09 -1.34
CA GLU A 88 18.93 -8.43 -0.42
C GLU A 88 18.57 -8.26 1.06
N ARG A 89 17.35 -7.79 1.35
CA ARG A 89 16.95 -7.44 2.71
C ARG A 89 15.94 -8.44 3.25
N ASP A 90 16.04 -8.74 4.57
CA ASP A 90 15.07 -9.56 5.28
C ASP A 90 13.65 -8.95 5.17
N MET A 91 12.67 -9.80 4.85
CA MET A 91 11.28 -9.38 4.67
C MET A 91 10.55 -9.09 5.98
N ALA A 92 10.99 -9.64 7.10
CA ALA A 92 10.22 -9.56 8.35
C ALA A 92 9.92 -8.12 8.78
N PRO A 93 10.88 -7.17 8.77
CA PRO A 93 10.56 -5.79 9.08
C PRO A 93 9.57 -5.14 8.11
N ALA A 94 9.65 -5.45 6.83
CA ALA A 94 8.73 -4.92 5.82
C ALA A 94 7.29 -5.44 6.03
N LEU A 95 7.14 -6.72 6.35
CA LEU A 95 5.84 -7.32 6.66
C LEU A 95 5.24 -6.68 7.91
N GLU A 96 6.04 -6.44 8.94
CA GLU A 96 5.57 -5.79 10.17
C GLU A 96 5.19 -4.33 9.92
N ALA A 97 5.96 -3.59 9.13
CA ALA A 97 5.65 -2.22 8.74
C ALA A 97 4.32 -2.17 7.97
N PHE A 98 4.13 -3.09 7.03
CA PHE A 98 2.90 -3.22 6.27
C PHE A 98 1.70 -3.48 7.19
N ARG A 99 1.83 -4.43 8.10
CA ARG A 99 0.77 -4.77 9.06
C ARG A 99 0.42 -3.57 9.95
N CYS A 100 1.41 -2.94 10.58
CA CYS A 100 1.19 -1.82 11.49
C CYS A 100 0.60 -0.60 10.79
N ALA A 101 1.06 -0.29 9.59
CA ALA A 101 0.53 0.83 8.80
C ALA A 101 -0.95 0.59 8.47
N ARG A 102 -1.31 -0.63 8.07
CA ARG A 102 -2.71 -1.00 7.80
C ARG A 102 -3.57 -0.92 9.04
N GLU A 103 -3.14 -1.47 10.16
CA GLU A 103 -3.90 -1.41 11.41
C GLU A 103 -4.13 0.03 11.88
N SER A 104 -3.10 0.86 11.84
CA SER A 104 -3.23 2.28 12.19
C SER A 104 -4.18 3.03 11.25
N THR A 105 -4.07 2.79 9.95
CA THR A 105 -4.91 3.45 8.94
C THR A 105 -6.36 2.98 9.02
N LYS A 106 -6.61 1.71 9.33
CA LYS A 106 -7.96 1.19 9.56
C LYS A 106 -8.69 1.93 10.68
N GLN A 107 -7.98 2.30 11.75
CA GLN A 107 -8.57 3.09 12.83
C GLN A 107 -9.10 4.44 12.30
N ILE A 108 -8.31 5.10 11.43
CA ILE A 108 -8.71 6.36 10.82
C ILE A 108 -9.91 6.16 9.90
N ILE A 109 -9.86 5.15 9.03
CA ILE A 109 -10.95 4.84 8.10
C ILE A 109 -12.27 4.62 8.83
N ASN A 110 -12.24 3.92 9.97
CA ASN A 110 -13.43 3.64 10.76
C ASN A 110 -14.05 4.88 11.40
N LEU A 111 -13.29 5.97 11.49
CA LEU A 111 -13.77 7.25 12.05
C LEU A 111 -14.16 8.26 10.97
N MET A 112 -13.94 7.95 9.69
CA MET A 112 -14.20 8.88 8.60
C MET A 112 -15.70 9.09 8.39
N SER A 113 -16.08 10.38 8.26
CA SER A 113 -17.44 10.78 7.88
C SER A 113 -17.65 10.67 6.37
N ASP A 114 -18.90 10.78 5.94
CA ASP A 114 -19.22 10.85 4.50
C ASP A 114 -18.53 12.04 3.83
N GLU A 115 -18.39 13.16 4.52
CA GLU A 115 -17.68 14.34 4.02
C GLU A 115 -16.18 14.06 3.85
N ASP A 116 -15.59 13.32 4.77
CA ASP A 116 -14.17 12.92 4.64
C ASP A 116 -13.92 12.14 3.35
N TRP A 117 -14.83 11.25 2.97
CA TRP A 117 -14.72 10.46 1.75
C TRP A 117 -14.79 11.28 0.46
N LYS A 118 -15.26 12.51 0.53
CA LYS A 118 -15.34 13.43 -0.61
C LYS A 118 -14.05 14.24 -0.81
N ARG A 119 -13.12 14.18 0.12
CA ARG A 119 -11.89 14.96 0.05
C ARG A 119 -11.00 14.43 -1.08
N ALA A 120 -10.26 15.34 -1.70
CA ALA A 120 -9.40 15.03 -2.85
C ALA A 120 -8.16 15.92 -2.85
N GLY A 121 -7.17 15.51 -3.62
CA GLY A 121 -5.94 16.24 -3.89
C GLY A 121 -5.53 16.08 -5.35
N THR A 122 -4.29 16.38 -5.64
CA THR A 122 -3.74 16.29 -7.00
C THR A 122 -2.52 15.38 -7.00
N HIS A 123 -2.55 14.34 -7.84
CA HIS A 123 -1.42 13.45 -8.09
C HIS A 123 -1.01 13.58 -9.56
N SER A 124 0.15 14.21 -9.81
CA SER A 124 0.58 14.58 -11.16
C SER A 124 -0.51 15.43 -11.85
N GLU A 125 -1.13 14.93 -12.92
CA GLU A 125 -2.19 15.61 -13.65
C GLU A 125 -3.59 15.05 -13.36
N THR A 126 -3.72 14.14 -12.37
CA THR A 126 -4.97 13.48 -12.03
C THR A 126 -5.44 13.85 -10.63
N GLU A 127 -6.76 13.73 -10.42
CA GLU A 127 -7.33 13.89 -9.08
C GLU A 127 -6.98 12.69 -8.21
N ALA A 128 -6.45 12.98 -7.02
CA ALA A 128 -6.19 11.94 -6.01
C ALA A 128 -7.35 11.90 -5.03
N THR A 129 -8.02 10.77 -4.97
CA THR A 129 -9.13 10.52 -4.04
C THR A 129 -8.73 9.47 -3.00
N LEU A 130 -9.50 9.41 -1.92
CA LEU A 130 -9.30 8.37 -0.90
C LEU A 130 -9.51 6.97 -1.49
N GLY A 131 -10.45 6.81 -2.40
CA GLY A 131 -10.65 5.56 -3.12
C GLY A 131 -9.43 5.16 -3.95
N TRP A 132 -8.79 6.11 -4.61
CA TRP A 132 -7.56 5.87 -5.35
C TRP A 132 -6.39 5.47 -4.43
N VAL A 133 -6.26 6.11 -3.27
CA VAL A 133 -5.19 5.78 -2.30
C VAL A 133 -5.36 4.36 -1.77
N LEU A 134 -6.58 3.93 -1.51
CA LEU A 134 -6.87 2.60 -0.94
C LEU A 134 -6.94 1.48 -1.98
N GLY A 135 -7.19 1.81 -3.23
CA GLY A 135 -7.29 0.84 -4.33
C GLY A 135 -5.98 0.31 -4.78
#